data_6bbd1950a0f5974a9bde5ff38533eb84
#
_entry.id   6bbd1950a0f5974a9bde5ff38533eb84
#
_cell.length_a   1.000
_cell.length_b   1.000
_cell.length_c   1.000
_cell.angle_alpha   90.00
_cell.angle_beta   90.00
_cell.angle_gamma   90.00
#
_symmetry.space_group_name_H-M   'P 1'
#
loop_
_entity.id
_entity.type
_entity.pdbx_description
1 polymer ?
#
loop_
_entity_poly.entity_id
_entity_poly.type
_entity_poly.pdbx_seq_one_letter_code
_entity_poly.pdbx_strand_id
1 'polypeptide(L)'
;MNIWTEQVVERHLPLLQAWAGRTEGAVTSNDLPAPAEELAAWVRRRGAEPGSLDCLALVYDTPVGLAGLRRSAGREREAELYLLLCERGYNPLRTATYVCLRMLDRAFLELGLERVTMRVNREFSWLLEPLERMGFSPAGEGDGPARLAVEKNAFLDRKYLF
;
A
#
# COMPACT_ATOMS: atom_id res chain seq x y z
N MET A 1 -3.00 -18.08 -5.87
CA MET A 1 -3.26 -16.84 -6.61
C MET A 1 -1.99 -16.02 -6.73
N ASN A 2 -1.65 -15.62 -7.94
CA ASN A 2 -0.39 -14.93 -8.23
C ASN A 2 -0.53 -13.41 -8.08
N ILE A 3 -0.63 -12.95 -6.85
CA ILE A 3 -0.58 -11.53 -6.53
C ILE A 3 0.65 -11.30 -5.66
N TRP A 4 1.57 -10.47 -6.16
CA TRP A 4 2.87 -10.23 -5.54
C TRP A 4 3.19 -8.74 -5.51
N THR A 5 4.29 -8.43 -4.85
CA THR A 5 4.83 -7.07 -4.82
C THR A 5 6.30 -7.11 -5.20
N GLU A 6 6.74 -6.11 -5.98
CA GLU A 6 8.12 -5.97 -6.41
C GLU A 6 8.58 -4.54 -6.11
N GLN A 7 9.75 -4.40 -5.49
CA GLN A 7 10.25 -3.07 -5.15
C GLN A 7 10.43 -2.20 -6.39
N VAL A 8 9.97 -0.95 -6.30
CA VAL A 8 10.14 0.05 -7.35
C VAL A 8 11.61 0.45 -7.46
N VAL A 9 12.13 0.41 -8.67
CA VAL A 9 13.48 0.88 -9.02
C VAL A 9 13.41 1.75 -10.29
N GLU A 10 14.51 2.37 -10.67
CA GLU A 10 14.51 3.33 -11.79
C GLU A 10 14.01 2.77 -13.12
N ARG A 11 14.23 1.49 -13.40
CA ARG A 11 13.73 0.87 -14.65
C ARG A 11 12.20 0.93 -14.77
N HIS A 12 11.49 1.17 -13.67
CA HIS A 12 10.03 1.26 -13.66
C HIS A 12 9.51 2.68 -13.98
N LEU A 13 10.39 3.65 -14.19
CA LEU A 13 10.00 5.04 -14.45
C LEU A 13 8.98 5.20 -15.59
N PRO A 14 9.14 4.55 -16.76
CA PRO A 14 8.15 4.71 -17.82
C PRO A 14 6.74 4.31 -17.40
N LEU A 15 6.62 3.24 -16.60
CA LEU A 15 5.34 2.78 -16.08
C LEU A 15 4.74 3.79 -15.08
N LEU A 16 5.57 4.28 -14.15
CA LEU A 16 5.14 5.28 -13.18
C LEU A 16 4.70 6.58 -13.86
N GLN A 17 5.40 6.97 -14.93
CA GLN A 17 5.02 8.14 -15.72
C GLN A 17 3.66 7.97 -16.37
N ALA A 18 3.34 6.75 -16.85
CA ALA A 18 2.03 6.45 -17.41
C ALA A 18 0.91 6.53 -16.35
N TRP A 19 1.25 6.25 -15.11
CA TRP A 19 0.29 6.27 -13.98
C TRP A 19 0.19 7.63 -13.28
N ALA A 20 1.14 8.51 -13.49
CA ALA A 20 1.16 9.81 -12.80
C ALA A 20 -0.11 10.61 -13.08
N GLY A 21 -0.67 11.20 -12.04
CA GLY A 21 -1.88 12.01 -12.14
C GLY A 21 -3.19 11.22 -12.15
N ARG A 22 -3.13 9.89 -12.17
CA ARG A 22 -4.36 9.08 -12.05
C ARG A 22 -4.81 9.07 -10.60
N THR A 23 -6.09 9.33 -10.37
CA THR A 23 -6.67 9.40 -9.03
C THR A 23 -7.81 8.44 -8.79
N GLU A 24 -8.42 7.90 -9.85
CA GLU A 24 -9.59 7.04 -9.72
C GLU A 24 -9.33 5.71 -9.00
N GLY A 25 -8.08 5.26 -8.98
CA GLY A 25 -7.68 4.03 -8.28
C GLY A 25 -7.01 4.26 -6.95
N ALA A 26 -7.06 5.47 -6.41
CA ALA A 26 -6.43 5.82 -5.14
C ALA A 26 -7.26 5.29 -3.97
N VAL A 27 -6.97 4.07 -3.55
CA VAL A 27 -7.63 3.45 -2.38
C VAL A 27 -7.29 4.24 -1.13
N THR A 28 -6.06 4.72 -1.04
CA THR A 28 -5.58 5.64 -0.03
C THR A 28 -5.21 6.98 -0.69
N SER A 29 -4.51 7.84 0.01
CA SER A 29 -3.97 9.06 -0.59
C SER A 29 -3.01 8.72 -1.72
N ASN A 30 -3.05 9.48 -2.82
CA ASN A 30 -2.16 9.25 -3.95
C ASN A 30 -0.74 9.69 -3.60
N ASP A 31 0.21 8.75 -3.68
CA ASP A 31 1.61 9.01 -3.37
C ASP A 31 2.49 9.28 -4.59
N LEU A 32 1.98 9.06 -5.79
CA LEU A 32 2.74 9.40 -6.99
C LEU A 32 2.73 10.91 -7.21
N PRO A 33 3.91 11.53 -7.36
CA PRO A 33 3.95 12.94 -7.67
C PRO A 33 3.40 13.24 -9.07
N ALA A 34 2.73 14.36 -9.19
CA ALA A 34 2.36 14.96 -10.45
C ALA A 34 2.92 16.37 -10.43
N PRO A 35 3.65 16.79 -11.46
CA PRO A 35 3.77 16.17 -12.78
C PRO A 35 4.78 15.03 -12.84
N ALA A 36 4.71 14.28 -13.93
CA ALA A 36 5.51 13.08 -14.14
C ALA A 36 7.04 13.32 -14.15
N GLU A 37 7.49 14.53 -14.48
CA GLU A 37 8.92 14.85 -14.49
C GLU A 37 9.58 14.84 -13.11
N GLU A 38 8.78 14.80 -12.04
CA GLU A 38 9.31 14.73 -10.68
C GLU A 38 9.58 13.28 -10.23
N LEU A 39 9.14 12.29 -11.01
CA LEU A 39 9.20 10.89 -10.61
C LEU A 39 10.60 10.33 -10.42
N ALA A 40 11.54 10.73 -11.27
CA ALA A 40 12.93 10.23 -11.15
C ALA A 40 13.54 10.63 -9.80
N ALA A 41 13.34 11.89 -9.39
CA ALA A 41 13.82 12.36 -8.10
C ALA A 41 13.08 11.69 -6.94
N TRP A 42 11.77 11.44 -7.12
CA TRP A 42 10.95 10.76 -6.12
C TRP A 42 11.44 9.32 -5.89
N VAL A 43 11.69 8.57 -6.95
CA VAL A 43 12.19 7.18 -6.84
C VAL A 43 13.52 7.15 -6.10
N ARG A 44 14.45 8.05 -6.45
CA ARG A 44 15.76 8.09 -5.78
C ARG A 44 15.64 8.46 -4.30
N ARG A 45 14.82 9.48 -3.99
CA ARG A 45 14.63 9.93 -2.63
C ARG A 45 13.99 8.86 -1.76
N ARG A 46 12.95 8.20 -2.29
CA ARG A 46 12.24 7.14 -1.56
C ARG A 46 13.11 5.91 -1.35
N GLY A 47 13.91 5.55 -2.35
CA GLY A 47 14.82 4.41 -2.23
C GLY A 47 15.92 4.59 -1.19
N ALA A 48 16.28 5.84 -0.89
CA ALA A 48 17.29 6.16 0.11
C ALA A 48 16.70 6.40 1.50
N GLU A 49 15.38 6.49 1.65
CA GLU A 49 14.71 6.77 2.90
C GLU A 49 14.57 5.51 3.77
N PRO A 50 15.18 5.48 4.98
CA PRO A 50 15.09 4.31 5.85
C PRO A 50 13.64 4.06 6.30
N GLY A 51 13.21 2.80 6.27
CA GLY A 51 11.88 2.41 6.74
C GLY A 51 10.75 2.68 5.76
N SER A 52 11.05 3.20 4.57
CA SER A 52 10.08 3.37 3.49
C SER A 52 10.27 2.29 2.43
N LEU A 53 9.18 1.85 1.83
CA LEU A 53 9.20 0.83 0.80
C LEU A 53 8.11 1.13 -0.22
N ASP A 54 8.47 1.26 -1.49
CA ASP A 54 7.50 1.43 -2.56
C ASP A 54 7.58 0.22 -3.49
N CYS A 55 6.44 -0.40 -3.78
CA CYS A 55 6.34 -1.62 -4.58
C CYS A 55 5.33 -1.49 -5.69
N LEU A 56 5.62 -2.14 -6.81
CA LEU A 56 4.60 -2.44 -7.80
C LEU A 56 3.73 -3.59 -7.27
N ALA A 57 2.43 -3.49 -7.48
CA ALA A 57 1.50 -4.58 -7.28
C ALA A 57 1.38 -5.35 -8.59
N LEU A 58 1.61 -6.65 -8.55
CA LEU A 58 1.62 -7.52 -9.73
C LEU A 58 0.51 -8.56 -9.64
N VAL A 59 -0.23 -8.73 -10.74
CA VAL A 59 -1.16 -9.84 -10.90
C VAL A 59 -0.59 -10.72 -12.00
N TYR A 60 -0.19 -11.94 -11.65
CA TYR A 60 0.67 -12.82 -12.44
C TYR A 60 1.93 -12.08 -12.89
N ASP A 61 2.45 -11.54 -13.47
CA ASP A 61 3.65 -10.74 -13.74
C ASP A 61 3.31 -9.37 -14.32
N THR A 62 2.00 -9.02 -14.33
CA THR A 62 1.56 -7.75 -14.91
C THR A 62 1.41 -6.71 -13.82
N PRO A 63 2.11 -5.58 -13.90
CA PRO A 63 1.94 -4.49 -12.96
C PRO A 63 0.54 -3.87 -13.07
N VAL A 64 -0.16 -3.78 -11.96
CA VAL A 64 -1.53 -3.24 -11.92
C VAL A 64 -1.70 -2.07 -10.96
N GLY A 65 -0.71 -1.81 -10.14
CA GLY A 65 -0.80 -0.72 -9.18
C GLY A 65 0.46 -0.53 -8.39
N LEU A 66 0.36 0.32 -7.39
CA LEU A 66 1.46 0.71 -6.52
C LEU A 66 1.01 0.58 -5.07
N ALA A 67 1.86 0.02 -4.23
CA ALA A 67 1.63 -0.08 -2.80
C ALA A 67 2.92 0.24 -2.06
N GLY A 68 2.80 0.83 -0.88
CA GLY A 68 4.01 1.14 -0.15
C GLY A 68 3.78 1.39 1.32
N LEU A 69 4.89 1.50 2.02
CA LEU A 69 4.95 1.79 3.44
C LEU A 69 5.72 3.08 3.61
N ARG A 70 5.10 4.07 4.26
CA ARG A 70 5.74 5.31 4.64
C ARG A 70 5.93 5.32 6.13
N ARG A 71 7.16 5.56 6.56
CA ARG A 71 7.46 5.64 7.98
C ARG A 71 6.71 6.78 8.62
N SER A 72 6.10 6.51 9.77
CA SER A 72 5.39 7.54 10.53
C SER A 72 6.38 8.46 11.24
N ALA A 73 6.16 9.77 11.14
CA ALA A 73 7.04 10.74 11.77
C ALA A 73 7.08 10.55 13.29
N GLY A 74 8.29 10.45 13.84
CA GLY A 74 8.49 10.31 15.28
C GLY A 74 8.18 8.92 15.85
N ARG A 75 7.89 7.93 15.01
CA ARG A 75 7.55 6.57 15.44
C ARG A 75 8.35 5.55 14.64
N GLU A 76 9.42 5.03 15.22
CA GLU A 76 10.38 4.17 14.54
C GLU A 76 9.81 2.86 14.00
N ARG A 77 8.82 2.29 14.69
CA ARG A 77 8.27 0.97 14.36
C ARG A 77 6.85 1.02 13.82
N GLU A 78 6.48 2.16 13.26
CA GLU A 78 5.16 2.36 12.68
C GLU A 78 5.29 2.94 11.28
N ALA A 79 4.47 2.47 10.37
CA ALA A 79 4.39 3.01 9.01
C ALA A 79 2.93 3.09 8.56
N GLU A 80 2.69 3.93 7.57
CA GLU A 80 1.41 4.04 6.90
C GLU A 80 1.47 3.29 5.58
N LEU A 81 0.52 2.39 5.37
CA LEU A 81 0.36 1.65 4.13
C LEU A 81 -0.49 2.46 3.15
N TYR A 82 0.01 2.64 1.93
CA TYR A 82 -0.77 3.26 0.86
C TYR A 82 -0.99 2.26 -0.28
N LEU A 83 -2.04 2.47 -1.07
CA LEU A 83 -2.42 1.59 -2.17
C LEU A 83 -3.06 2.38 -3.29
N LEU A 84 -2.57 2.17 -4.51
CA LEU A 84 -3.11 2.71 -5.75
C LEU A 84 -3.38 1.55 -6.71
N LEU A 85 -4.60 1.44 -7.21
CA LEU A 85 -4.95 0.48 -8.26
C LEU A 85 -4.97 1.24 -9.58
N CYS A 86 -3.96 1.07 -10.41
CA CYS A 86 -3.73 1.92 -11.59
C CYS A 86 -4.28 1.34 -12.88
N GLU A 87 -4.53 0.04 -12.94
CA GLU A 87 -5.02 -0.63 -14.14
C GLU A 87 -6.42 -1.21 -13.91
N ARG A 88 -7.19 -1.30 -14.99
CA ARG A 88 -8.52 -1.92 -14.99
C ARG A 88 -8.42 -3.34 -15.53
N GLY A 89 -9.50 -4.11 -15.41
CA GLY A 89 -9.56 -5.48 -15.91
C GLY A 89 -9.20 -6.56 -14.90
N TYR A 90 -8.90 -6.16 -13.68
CA TYR A 90 -8.61 -7.07 -12.57
C TYR A 90 -9.66 -6.93 -11.49
N ASN A 91 -9.90 -7.99 -10.74
CA ASN A 91 -10.82 -7.92 -9.60
C ASN A 91 -10.22 -7.02 -8.52
N PRO A 92 -10.76 -5.83 -8.28
CA PRO A 92 -10.13 -4.87 -7.37
C PRO A 92 -10.13 -5.34 -5.91
N LEU A 93 -11.20 -5.98 -5.45
CA LEU A 93 -11.28 -6.48 -4.08
C LEU A 93 -10.20 -7.53 -3.82
N ARG A 94 -10.08 -8.48 -4.72
CA ARG A 94 -9.11 -9.57 -4.60
C ARG A 94 -7.68 -9.06 -4.69
N THR A 95 -7.42 -8.19 -5.67
CA THR A 95 -6.10 -7.59 -5.85
C THR A 95 -5.69 -6.78 -4.63
N ALA A 96 -6.54 -5.87 -4.17
CA ALA A 96 -6.25 -5.04 -3.01
C ALA A 96 -6.03 -5.88 -1.75
N THR A 97 -6.87 -6.90 -1.54
CA THR A 97 -6.77 -7.78 -0.37
C THR A 97 -5.40 -8.46 -0.31
N TYR A 98 -4.99 -9.10 -1.40
CA TYR A 98 -3.73 -9.85 -1.40
C TYR A 98 -2.50 -8.94 -1.46
N VAL A 99 -2.59 -7.77 -2.10
CA VAL A 99 -1.51 -6.79 -2.05
C VAL A 99 -1.30 -6.30 -0.61
N CYS A 100 -2.37 -6.00 0.11
CA CYS A 100 -2.27 -5.61 1.51
C CYS A 100 -1.63 -6.72 2.36
N LEU A 101 -2.03 -7.98 2.14
CA LEU A 101 -1.41 -9.10 2.83
C LEU A 101 0.10 -9.17 2.59
N ARG A 102 0.53 -9.02 1.33
CA ARG A 102 1.96 -9.05 0.97
C ARG A 102 2.71 -7.89 1.62
N MET A 103 2.11 -6.71 1.61
CA MET A 103 2.75 -5.53 2.22
C MET A 103 2.86 -5.65 3.74
N LEU A 104 1.85 -6.23 4.39
CA LEU A 104 1.91 -6.45 5.83
C LEU A 104 2.95 -7.52 6.20
N ASP A 105 3.10 -8.57 5.39
CA ASP A 105 4.19 -9.53 5.58
C ASP A 105 5.55 -8.80 5.53
N ARG A 106 5.75 -7.94 4.54
CA ARG A 106 6.99 -7.16 4.44
C ARG A 106 7.18 -6.24 5.65
N ALA A 107 6.10 -5.56 6.05
CA ALA A 107 6.16 -4.64 7.18
C ALA A 107 6.60 -5.34 8.47
N PHE A 108 5.94 -6.43 8.80
CA PHE A 108 6.14 -7.08 10.09
C PHE A 108 7.27 -8.10 10.11
N LEU A 109 7.50 -8.81 9.00
CA LEU A 109 8.49 -9.88 8.96
C LEU A 109 9.84 -9.46 8.36
N GLU A 110 9.86 -8.48 7.46
CA GLU A 110 11.10 -8.01 6.84
C GLU A 110 11.60 -6.70 7.45
N LEU A 111 10.71 -5.73 7.67
CA LEU A 111 11.10 -4.41 8.18
C LEU A 111 11.06 -4.29 9.70
N GLY A 112 10.54 -5.29 10.39
CA GLY A 112 10.49 -5.28 11.85
C GLY A 112 9.54 -4.27 12.45
N LEU A 113 8.53 -3.83 11.71
CA LEU A 113 7.55 -2.89 12.23
C LEU A 113 6.64 -3.56 13.26
N GLU A 114 6.06 -2.76 14.15
CA GLU A 114 5.15 -3.22 15.18
C GLU A 114 3.70 -2.80 14.92
N ARG A 115 3.51 -1.77 14.10
CA ARG A 115 2.18 -1.22 13.81
C ARG A 115 2.13 -0.65 12.40
N VAL A 116 1.04 -0.90 11.70
CA VAL A 116 0.77 -0.31 10.39
C VAL A 116 -0.59 0.39 10.43
N THR A 117 -0.62 1.61 9.92
CA THR A 117 -1.85 2.38 9.79
C THR A 117 -2.26 2.47 8.33
N MET A 118 -3.52 2.78 8.08
CA MET A 118 -4.05 2.93 6.74
C MET A 118 -5.21 3.90 6.74
N ARG A 119 -5.30 4.75 5.72
CA ARG A 119 -6.42 5.65 5.53
C ARG A 119 -7.11 5.29 4.23
N VAL A 120 -8.25 4.64 4.32
CA VAL A 120 -9.00 4.13 3.17
C VAL A 120 -10.07 5.14 2.76
N ASN A 121 -10.01 5.63 1.52
CA ASN A 121 -11.02 6.53 0.99
C ASN A 121 -12.38 5.84 1.01
N ARG A 122 -13.44 6.59 1.34
CA ARG A 122 -14.78 6.05 1.57
C ARG A 122 -15.37 5.33 0.35
N GLU A 123 -14.98 5.73 -0.84
CA GLU A 123 -15.40 5.07 -2.08
C GLU A 123 -14.86 3.64 -2.20
N PHE A 124 -13.87 3.26 -1.39
CA PHE A 124 -13.30 1.92 -1.33
C PHE A 124 -13.68 1.17 -0.06
N SER A 125 -14.84 1.48 0.51
CA SER A 125 -15.33 0.86 1.76
C SER A 125 -15.46 -0.66 1.68
N TRP A 126 -15.57 -1.21 0.46
CA TRP A 126 -15.60 -2.65 0.26
C TRP A 126 -14.32 -3.37 0.71
N LEU A 127 -13.23 -2.62 0.92
CA LEU A 127 -11.98 -3.18 1.43
C LEU A 127 -11.96 -3.30 2.97
N LEU A 128 -12.87 -2.62 3.66
CA LEU A 128 -12.85 -2.58 5.13
C LEU A 128 -13.01 -3.95 5.78
N GLU A 129 -13.92 -4.78 5.27
CA GLU A 129 -14.13 -6.12 5.82
C GLU A 129 -12.88 -7.00 5.70
N PRO A 130 -12.26 -7.16 4.52
CA PRO A 130 -11.00 -7.90 4.43
C PRO A 130 -9.91 -7.36 5.35
N LEU A 131 -9.80 -6.05 5.49
CA LEU A 131 -8.81 -5.44 6.38
C LEU A 131 -9.08 -5.81 7.86
N GLU A 132 -10.34 -5.79 8.28
CA GLU A 132 -10.70 -6.22 9.63
C GLU A 132 -10.33 -7.70 9.86
N ARG A 133 -10.54 -8.54 8.86
CA ARG A 133 -10.16 -9.95 8.95
C ARG A 133 -8.66 -10.15 9.06
N MET A 134 -7.85 -9.21 8.55
CA MET A 134 -6.39 -9.21 8.71
C MET A 134 -5.93 -8.75 10.10
N GLY A 135 -6.83 -8.16 10.88
CA GLY A 135 -6.51 -7.65 12.20
C GLY A 135 -6.61 -6.15 12.35
N PHE A 136 -6.94 -5.41 11.28
CA PHE A 136 -7.14 -3.97 11.39
C PHE A 136 -8.35 -3.64 12.26
N SER A 137 -8.25 -2.56 13.00
CA SER A 137 -9.36 -2.01 13.77
C SER A 137 -9.43 -0.49 13.55
N PRO A 138 -10.60 0.12 13.79
CA PRO A 138 -10.71 1.57 13.65
C PRO A 138 -9.72 2.31 14.54
N ALA A 139 -9.08 3.35 13.99
CA ALA A 139 -8.05 4.12 14.68
C ALA A 139 -8.37 5.63 14.72
N GLY A 140 -9.58 6.01 14.37
CA GLY A 140 -10.02 7.40 14.41
C GLY A 140 -11.43 7.54 13.87
N GLU A 141 -12.03 8.71 14.12
CA GLU A 141 -13.37 9.04 13.68
C GLU A 141 -13.33 10.30 12.82
N GLY A 142 -14.37 10.54 12.04
CA GLY A 142 -14.53 11.73 11.22
C GLY A 142 -15.15 11.41 9.87
N ASP A 143 -15.38 12.46 9.08
CA ASP A 143 -16.03 12.37 7.78
C ASP A 143 -15.05 12.10 6.64
N GLY A 144 -13.76 12.13 6.91
CA GLY A 144 -12.72 11.85 5.94
C GLY A 144 -12.52 10.36 5.69
N PRO A 145 -11.35 9.96 5.17
CA PRO A 145 -11.03 8.56 4.96
C PRO A 145 -11.17 7.73 6.23
N ALA A 146 -11.55 6.47 6.09
CA ALA A 146 -11.60 5.55 7.22
C ALA A 146 -10.18 5.28 7.70
N ARG A 147 -9.93 5.53 8.99
CA ARG A 147 -8.62 5.33 9.61
C ARG A 147 -8.57 4.01 10.33
N LEU A 148 -7.59 3.20 9.99
CA LEU A 148 -7.43 1.85 10.54
C LEU A 148 -5.99 1.66 10.99
N ALA A 149 -5.81 0.74 11.94
CA ALA A 149 -4.49 0.34 12.38
C ALA A 149 -4.47 -1.16 12.68
N VAL A 150 -3.32 -1.79 12.46
CA VAL A 150 -3.11 -3.19 12.80
C VAL A 150 -1.78 -3.34 13.54
N GLU A 151 -1.82 -4.06 14.65
CA GLU A 151 -0.63 -4.44 15.39
C GLU A 151 -0.06 -5.74 14.82
N LYS A 152 1.24 -5.92 14.93
CA LYS A 152 1.95 -7.10 14.42
C LYS A 152 1.31 -8.42 14.87
N ASN A 153 1.05 -8.55 16.17
CA ASN A 153 0.51 -9.81 16.69
C ASN A 153 -0.90 -10.10 16.18
N ALA A 154 -1.72 -9.08 16.05
CA ALA A 154 -3.07 -9.24 15.50
C ALA A 154 -3.05 -9.74 14.05
N PHE A 155 -2.12 -9.22 13.25
CA PHE A 155 -1.94 -9.68 11.88
C PHE A 155 -1.42 -11.12 11.83
N LEU A 156 -0.38 -11.43 12.59
CA LEU A 156 0.22 -12.78 12.59
C LEU A 156 -0.76 -13.85 13.02
N ASP A 157 -1.70 -13.52 13.92
CA ASP A 157 -2.73 -14.46 14.36
C ASP A 157 -3.76 -14.75 13.28
N ARG A 158 -3.91 -13.89 12.28
CA ARG A 158 -5.00 -13.95 11.29
C ARG A 158 -4.57 -14.16 9.85
N LYS A 159 -3.29 -13.94 9.52
CA LYS A 159 -2.85 -13.97 8.12
C LYS A 159 -3.14 -15.30 7.40
N TYR A 160 -3.17 -16.40 8.10
CA TYR A 160 -3.45 -17.72 7.52
C TYR A 160 -4.95 -17.97 7.25
N LEU A 161 -5.82 -17.03 7.58
CA LEU A 161 -7.23 -17.12 7.23
C LEU A 161 -7.51 -16.80 5.76
N PHE A 162 -6.48 -16.42 5.03
CA PHE A 162 -6.58 -16.04 3.62
C PHE A 162 -6.03 -17.06 2.65
#